data_d309041daf70ad80e6a8f561eec77550
#
_entry.id   d309041daf70ad80e6a8f561eec77550
#
_cell.length_a   1.000
_cell.length_b   1.000
_cell.length_c   1.000
_cell.angle_alpha   90.00
_cell.angle_beta   90.00
_cell.angle_gamma   90.00
#
_symmetry.space_group_name_H-M   'P 1'
#
loop_
_entity.id
_entity.type
_entity.pdbx_description
1 polymer ?
#
loop_
_entity_poly.entity_id
_entity_poly.type
_entity_poly.pdbx_seq_one_letter_code
_entity_poly.pdbx_strand_id
1 'polypeptide(L)'
;MVKMGKKILIINGHPNKESLNFGFAEAYKKGALESGAEVKEITIAQLKFSPNLEFGYQKRTELEPDLLESWEKIRWADHLVWVHPVWWGGLPAIMKGFIDRLFLPGFAFQYRENSIFWDKLLKGKTAHIITTLDQQSWYYWLVYGRPSVNQLKKSTLQFCGINPVKVSYFGIIKNSTSATRLKWISRVEKFGRQQK
;
A
#
# COMPACT_ATOMS: atom_id res chain seq x y z
N MET A 1 3.46 23.54 22.23
CA MET A 1 4.14 22.61 21.30
C MET A 1 3.23 22.41 20.10
N VAL A 2 3.62 22.86 18.92
CA VAL A 2 2.91 22.55 17.67
C VAL A 2 3.03 21.04 17.46
N LYS A 3 1.90 20.32 17.48
CA LYS A 3 1.89 18.88 17.20
C LYS A 3 2.32 18.72 15.74
N MET A 4 3.56 18.27 15.50
CA MET A 4 4.00 17.99 14.14
C MET A 4 3.00 17.02 13.48
N GLY A 5 2.56 17.35 12.27
CA GLY A 5 1.62 16.55 11.53
C GLY A 5 2.20 15.17 11.26
N LYS A 6 1.34 14.14 11.22
CA LYS A 6 1.75 12.77 10.88
C LYS A 6 2.25 12.72 9.43
N LYS A 7 3.36 12.07 9.18
CA LYS A 7 3.93 11.86 7.84
C LYS A 7 3.25 10.69 7.17
N ILE A 8 2.48 10.95 6.13
CA ILE A 8 1.65 9.97 5.44
C ILE A 8 2.15 9.77 4.01
N LEU A 9 2.38 8.52 3.62
CA LEU A 9 2.68 8.14 2.25
C LEU A 9 1.53 7.37 1.64
N ILE A 10 0.95 7.89 0.56
CA ILE A 10 -0.10 7.23 -0.21
C ILE A 10 0.53 6.52 -1.41
N ILE A 11 0.32 5.21 -1.52
CA ILE A 11 0.87 4.35 -2.57
C ILE A 11 -0.29 3.80 -3.38
N ASN A 12 -0.41 4.23 -4.63
CA ASN A 12 -1.46 3.79 -5.54
C ASN A 12 -0.92 2.74 -6.52
N GLY A 13 -1.47 1.53 -6.44
CA GLY A 13 -1.12 0.39 -7.29
C GLY A 13 -1.99 0.23 -8.53
N HIS A 14 -2.96 1.13 -8.80
CA HIS A 14 -3.80 1.02 -9.98
C HIS A 14 -3.13 1.72 -11.18
N PRO A 15 -3.05 1.09 -12.39
CA PRO A 15 -2.39 1.70 -13.55
C PRO A 15 -3.21 2.81 -14.21
N ASN A 16 -4.55 2.77 -14.15
CA ASN A 16 -5.42 3.77 -14.78
C ASN A 16 -5.75 4.92 -13.83
N LYS A 17 -5.41 6.15 -14.25
CA LYS A 17 -5.68 7.39 -13.50
C LYS A 17 -7.17 7.72 -13.32
N GLU A 18 -8.03 7.24 -14.21
CA GLU A 18 -9.48 7.46 -14.12
C GLU A 18 -10.18 6.46 -13.20
N SER A 19 -9.43 5.57 -12.57
CA SER A 19 -10.00 4.55 -11.69
C SER A 19 -10.51 5.13 -10.36
N LEU A 20 -11.50 4.44 -9.75
CA LEU A 20 -11.97 4.77 -8.41
C LEU A 20 -10.84 4.72 -7.35
N ASN A 21 -9.80 3.91 -7.58
CA ASN A 21 -8.64 3.87 -6.70
C ASN A 21 -7.87 5.19 -6.68
N PHE A 22 -7.76 5.88 -7.82
CA PHE A 22 -7.22 7.24 -7.85
C PHE A 22 -8.11 8.21 -7.07
N GLY A 23 -9.43 8.13 -7.26
CA GLY A 23 -10.38 8.91 -6.47
C GLY A 23 -10.24 8.66 -4.96
N PHE A 24 -9.96 7.43 -4.55
CA PHE A 24 -9.69 7.11 -3.14
C PHE A 24 -8.35 7.69 -2.64
N ALA A 25 -7.30 7.63 -3.45
CA ALA A 25 -6.00 8.22 -3.10
C ALA A 25 -6.13 9.73 -2.88
N GLU A 26 -6.78 10.44 -3.81
CA GLU A 26 -7.03 11.88 -3.72
C GLU A 26 -7.95 12.25 -2.53
N ALA A 27 -9.00 11.47 -2.29
CA ALA A 27 -9.87 11.71 -1.14
C ALA A 27 -9.14 11.52 0.20
N TYR A 28 -8.32 10.47 0.31
CA TYR A 28 -7.50 10.27 1.50
C TYR A 28 -6.52 11.42 1.71
N LYS A 29 -5.81 11.82 0.64
CA LYS A 29 -4.88 12.96 0.63
C LYS A 29 -5.54 14.23 1.11
N LYS A 30 -6.69 14.60 0.52
CA LYS A 30 -7.47 15.78 0.92
C LYS A 30 -7.76 15.77 2.42
N GLY A 31 -8.36 14.67 2.93
CA GLY A 31 -8.68 14.58 4.35
C GLY A 31 -7.46 14.61 5.26
N ALA A 32 -6.33 14.02 4.84
CA ALA A 32 -5.09 14.03 5.60
C ALA A 32 -4.48 15.43 5.70
N LEU A 33 -4.42 16.17 4.59
CA LEU A 33 -3.95 17.56 4.54
C LEU A 33 -4.84 18.48 5.39
N GLU A 34 -6.16 18.35 5.32
CA GLU A 34 -7.10 19.11 6.15
C GLU A 34 -6.90 18.87 7.66
N SER A 35 -6.37 17.72 8.04
CA SER A 35 -6.05 17.38 9.44
C SER A 35 -4.62 17.75 9.87
N GLY A 36 -3.87 18.46 9.02
CA GLY A 36 -2.51 18.93 9.31
C GLY A 36 -1.43 17.86 9.12
N ALA A 37 -1.70 16.78 8.39
CA ALA A 37 -0.67 15.80 8.04
C ALA A 37 0.23 16.31 6.89
N GLU A 38 1.48 15.87 6.89
CA GLU A 38 2.35 15.96 5.72
C GLU A 38 2.09 14.76 4.81
N VAL A 39 1.86 14.98 3.51
CA VAL A 39 1.50 13.91 2.58
C VAL A 39 2.50 13.84 1.42
N LYS A 40 3.01 12.64 1.15
CA LYS A 40 3.71 12.28 -0.09
C LYS A 40 2.96 11.17 -0.81
N GLU A 41 3.24 11.02 -2.11
CA GLU A 41 2.55 10.05 -2.96
C GLU A 41 3.54 9.25 -3.80
N ILE A 42 3.15 8.01 -4.09
CA ILE A 42 3.74 7.12 -5.10
C ILE A 42 2.60 6.59 -5.96
N THR A 43 2.64 6.90 -7.25
CA THR A 43 1.80 6.27 -8.27
C THR A 43 2.66 5.25 -9.01
N ILE A 44 2.55 3.98 -8.65
CA ILE A 44 3.46 2.92 -9.11
C ILE A 44 3.51 2.84 -10.63
N ALA A 45 2.39 3.01 -11.32
CA ALA A 45 2.31 2.96 -12.77
C ALA A 45 3.04 4.12 -13.50
N GLN A 46 3.48 5.15 -12.78
CA GLN A 46 4.23 6.27 -13.34
C GLN A 46 5.74 6.13 -13.14
N LEU A 47 6.16 5.16 -12.34
CA LEU A 47 7.57 4.92 -12.07
C LEU A 47 8.25 4.22 -13.25
N LYS A 48 9.46 4.62 -13.53
CA LYS A 48 10.32 3.99 -14.54
C LYS A 48 11.20 2.93 -13.88
N PHE A 49 10.75 1.69 -13.87
CA PHE A 49 11.49 0.56 -13.32
C PHE A 49 11.10 -0.75 -13.98
N SER A 50 11.98 -1.74 -13.97
CA SER A 50 11.62 -3.11 -14.33
C SER A 50 10.91 -3.80 -13.16
N PRO A 51 9.69 -4.32 -13.35
CA PRO A 51 9.00 -5.03 -12.28
C PRO A 51 9.57 -6.44 -12.03
N ASN A 52 10.46 -6.91 -12.90
CA ASN A 52 11.03 -8.24 -12.81
C ASN A 52 12.20 -8.29 -11.83
N LEU A 53 12.18 -9.26 -10.95
CA LEU A 53 13.33 -9.62 -10.13
C LEU A 53 14.18 -10.65 -10.92
N GLU A 54 14.92 -10.16 -11.92
CA GLU A 54 15.56 -10.96 -12.97
C GLU A 54 16.42 -12.12 -12.44
N PHE A 55 17.16 -11.87 -11.37
CA PHE A 55 18.04 -12.89 -10.77
C PHE A 55 17.45 -13.52 -9.51
N GLY A 56 16.18 -13.29 -9.21
CA GLY A 56 15.59 -13.66 -7.93
C GLY A 56 16.38 -13.03 -6.76
N TYR A 57 16.63 -13.83 -5.73
CA TYR A 57 17.43 -13.41 -4.57
C TYR A 57 18.90 -13.86 -4.66
N GLN A 58 19.33 -14.46 -5.76
CA GLN A 58 20.70 -14.95 -5.94
C GLN A 58 21.69 -13.80 -6.18
N LYS A 59 21.27 -12.78 -6.90
CA LYS A 59 22.05 -11.59 -7.20
C LYS A 59 21.22 -10.34 -6.98
N ARG A 60 21.80 -9.36 -6.32
CA ARG A 60 21.14 -8.06 -6.12
C ARG A 60 20.98 -7.35 -7.48
N THR A 61 19.76 -6.97 -7.80
CA THR A 61 19.46 -6.06 -8.91
C THR A 61 19.50 -4.64 -8.36
N GLU A 62 20.26 -3.77 -8.98
CA GLU A 62 20.31 -2.36 -8.60
C GLU A 62 18.92 -1.71 -8.73
N LEU A 63 18.64 -0.76 -7.84
CA LEU A 63 17.39 -0.04 -7.87
C LEU A 63 17.51 1.16 -8.81
N GLU A 64 16.53 1.30 -9.67
CA GLU A 64 16.37 2.48 -10.51
C GLU A 64 16.10 3.74 -9.66
N PRO A 65 16.41 4.94 -10.16
CA PRO A 65 16.25 6.20 -9.42
C PRO A 65 14.84 6.36 -8.83
N ASP A 66 13.79 5.99 -9.57
CA ASP A 66 12.41 6.10 -9.10
C ASP A 66 12.11 5.14 -7.93
N LEU A 67 12.76 3.98 -7.89
CA LEU A 67 12.66 3.06 -6.76
C LEU A 67 13.44 3.57 -5.54
N LEU A 68 14.61 4.17 -5.74
CA LEU A 68 15.39 4.79 -4.66
C LEU A 68 14.60 5.95 -4.03
N GLU A 69 14.01 6.83 -4.85
CA GLU A 69 13.15 7.91 -4.35
C GLU A 69 11.91 7.35 -3.60
N SER A 70 11.32 6.28 -4.12
CA SER A 70 10.19 5.61 -3.48
C SER A 70 10.58 5.04 -2.11
N TRP A 71 11.78 4.47 -2.02
CA TRP A 71 12.32 3.96 -0.76
C TRP A 71 12.48 5.08 0.28
N GLU A 72 13.05 6.23 -0.11
CA GLU A 72 13.18 7.38 0.79
C GLU A 72 11.82 7.90 1.27
N LYS A 73 10.79 7.89 0.41
CA LYS A 73 9.41 8.21 0.81
C LYS A 73 8.86 7.21 1.83
N ILE A 74 9.13 5.91 1.65
CA ILE A 74 8.72 4.86 2.61
C ILE A 74 9.43 5.04 3.96
N ARG A 75 10.73 5.33 3.96
CA ARG A 75 11.50 5.60 5.18
C ARG A 75 10.99 6.84 5.93
N TRP A 76 10.67 7.89 5.20
CA TRP A 76 10.18 9.14 5.74
C TRP A 76 8.82 9.02 6.43
N ALA A 77 7.92 8.17 5.94
CA ALA A 77 6.55 8.09 6.39
C ALA A 77 6.40 7.41 7.77
N ASP A 78 5.47 7.89 8.60
CA ASP A 78 4.98 7.24 9.82
C ASP A 78 3.82 6.29 9.51
N HIS A 79 3.08 6.59 8.43
CA HIS A 79 1.88 5.86 8.02
C HIS A 79 1.85 5.64 6.52
N LEU A 80 1.63 4.39 6.10
CA LEU A 80 1.54 4.00 4.70
C LEU A 80 0.09 3.69 4.33
N VAL A 81 -0.41 4.31 3.28
CA VAL A 81 -1.75 4.04 2.72
C VAL A 81 -1.58 3.34 1.38
N TRP A 82 -2.03 2.10 1.30
CA TRP A 82 -1.95 1.30 0.07
C TRP A 82 -3.32 1.24 -0.58
N VAL A 83 -3.45 1.77 -1.79
CA VAL A 83 -4.69 1.78 -2.56
C VAL A 83 -4.53 0.92 -3.80
N HIS A 84 -5.32 -0.15 -3.92
CA HIS A 84 -5.20 -1.08 -5.05
C HIS A 84 -6.49 -1.87 -5.32
N PRO A 85 -6.73 -2.33 -6.56
CA PRO A 85 -7.79 -3.28 -6.87
C PRO A 85 -7.36 -4.71 -6.53
N VAL A 86 -8.34 -5.59 -6.36
CA VAL A 86 -8.13 -7.04 -6.37
C VAL A 86 -8.34 -7.57 -7.78
N TRP A 87 -7.30 -8.10 -8.40
CA TRP A 87 -7.36 -8.75 -9.72
C TRP A 87 -6.96 -10.21 -9.60
N TRP A 88 -7.81 -11.11 -10.07
CA TRP A 88 -7.59 -12.55 -9.93
C TRP A 88 -7.25 -12.99 -8.49
N GLY A 89 -7.91 -12.37 -7.52
CA GLY A 89 -7.64 -12.59 -6.10
C GLY A 89 -6.36 -11.94 -5.56
N GLY A 90 -5.46 -11.49 -6.44
CA GLY A 90 -4.12 -10.98 -6.14
C GLY A 90 -3.97 -9.46 -6.25
N LEU A 91 -2.72 -9.00 -6.10
CA LEU A 91 -2.29 -7.63 -6.36
C LEU A 91 -2.13 -7.41 -7.87
N PRO A 92 -2.27 -6.16 -8.38
CA PRO A 92 -1.83 -5.83 -9.74
C PRO A 92 -0.35 -6.20 -9.95
N ALA A 93 -0.02 -6.74 -11.14
CA ALA A 93 1.34 -7.23 -11.44
C ALA A 93 2.41 -6.16 -11.19
N ILE A 94 2.17 -4.93 -11.63
CA ILE A 94 3.10 -3.81 -11.41
C ILE A 94 3.33 -3.51 -9.92
N MET A 95 2.29 -3.64 -9.10
CA MET A 95 2.38 -3.45 -7.65
C MET A 95 3.16 -4.61 -6.99
N LYS A 96 2.95 -5.84 -7.47
CA LYS A 96 3.72 -6.99 -6.99
C LYS A 96 5.21 -6.82 -7.33
N GLY A 97 5.52 -6.42 -8.57
CA GLY A 97 6.89 -6.11 -8.99
C GLY A 97 7.54 -5.00 -8.17
N PHE A 98 6.80 -3.92 -7.88
CA PHE A 98 7.27 -2.85 -6.99
C PHE A 98 7.64 -3.38 -5.59
N ILE A 99 6.81 -4.26 -5.02
CA ILE A 99 7.10 -4.87 -3.72
C ILE A 99 8.34 -5.76 -3.81
N ASP A 100 8.44 -6.62 -4.81
CA ASP A 100 9.56 -7.55 -4.98
C ASP A 100 10.90 -6.84 -5.18
N ARG A 101 10.88 -5.69 -5.88
CA ARG A 101 12.07 -4.90 -6.15
C ARG A 101 12.50 -4.04 -4.95
N LEU A 102 11.58 -3.65 -4.07
CA LEU A 102 11.85 -2.64 -3.05
C LEU A 102 11.95 -3.20 -1.61
N PHE A 103 11.15 -4.24 -1.28
CA PHE A 103 11.14 -4.82 0.07
C PHE A 103 12.19 -5.93 0.20
N LEU A 104 13.46 -5.55 0.06
CA LEU A 104 14.61 -6.45 0.03
C LEU A 104 15.31 -6.54 1.40
N PRO A 105 16.14 -7.59 1.62
CA PRO A 105 17.08 -7.66 2.74
C PRO A 105 18.01 -6.44 2.78
N GLY A 106 18.30 -5.93 3.98
CA GLY A 106 19.08 -4.71 4.18
C GLY A 106 18.30 -3.40 4.02
N PHE A 107 17.07 -3.46 3.47
CA PHE A 107 16.14 -2.33 3.35
C PHE A 107 14.96 -2.44 4.32
N ALA A 108 14.09 -3.41 4.09
CA ALA A 108 12.85 -3.58 4.86
C ALA A 108 12.99 -4.57 6.01
N PHE A 109 13.91 -5.50 5.90
CA PHE A 109 14.24 -6.50 6.91
C PHE A 109 15.69 -6.99 6.77
N GLN A 110 16.21 -7.70 7.78
CA GLN A 110 17.53 -8.31 7.74
C GLN A 110 17.51 -9.67 8.41
N TYR A 111 17.95 -10.72 7.70
CA TYR A 111 18.14 -12.03 8.32
C TYR A 111 19.31 -11.99 9.30
N ARG A 112 19.16 -12.70 10.41
CA ARG A 112 20.21 -12.89 11.40
C ARG A 112 21.01 -14.14 11.06
N GLU A 113 22.31 -14.06 11.17
CA GLU A 113 23.18 -15.23 10.99
C GLU A 113 22.84 -16.34 11.98
N ASN A 114 22.83 -17.59 11.50
CA ASN A 114 22.53 -18.79 12.29
C ASN A 114 21.23 -18.74 13.11
N SER A 115 20.19 -18.05 12.59
CA SER A 115 18.92 -17.87 13.28
C SER A 115 17.74 -17.99 12.31
N ILE A 116 16.63 -18.56 12.79
CA ILE A 116 15.34 -18.53 12.09
C ILE A 116 14.64 -17.16 12.20
N PHE A 117 15.18 -16.25 13.01
CA PHE A 117 14.61 -14.92 13.22
C PHE A 117 15.29 -13.88 12.33
N TRP A 118 14.59 -12.76 12.15
CA TRP A 118 15.06 -11.62 11.37
C TRP A 118 14.75 -10.29 12.07
N ASP A 119 15.49 -9.26 11.71
CA ASP A 119 15.25 -7.91 12.16
C ASP A 119 14.27 -7.20 11.24
N LYS A 120 13.27 -6.59 11.85
CA LYS A 120 12.22 -5.83 11.17
C LYS A 120 12.62 -4.37 11.13
N LEU A 121 12.98 -3.86 9.97
CA LEU A 121 13.58 -2.53 9.82
C LEU A 121 12.58 -1.39 9.69
N LEU A 122 11.27 -1.70 9.51
CA LEU A 122 10.19 -0.71 9.39
C LEU A 122 9.28 -0.64 10.63
N LYS A 123 9.82 -0.96 11.82
CA LYS A 123 9.12 -0.81 13.10
C LYS A 123 8.71 0.63 13.36
N GLY A 124 7.63 0.83 14.15
CA GLY A 124 7.11 2.15 14.51
C GLY A 124 6.17 2.75 13.46
N LYS A 125 6.09 2.16 12.27
CA LYS A 125 5.16 2.59 11.22
C LYS A 125 3.83 1.85 11.32
N THR A 126 2.77 2.49 10.82
CA THR A 126 1.42 1.91 10.70
C THR A 126 0.98 1.88 9.24
N ALA A 127 -0.05 1.12 8.89
CA ALA A 127 -0.57 1.15 7.54
C ALA A 127 -2.10 0.98 7.45
N HIS A 128 -2.66 1.47 6.33
CA HIS A 128 -4.04 1.23 5.92
C HIS A 128 -4.07 0.71 4.49
N ILE A 129 -4.65 -0.46 4.28
CA ILE A 129 -4.91 -1.04 2.96
C ILE A 129 -6.34 -0.70 2.58
N ILE A 130 -6.52 0.01 1.47
CA ILE A 130 -7.80 0.37 0.88
C ILE A 130 -7.90 -0.40 -0.43
N THR A 131 -8.79 -1.40 -0.51
CA THR A 131 -8.85 -2.27 -1.67
C THR A 131 -10.26 -2.33 -2.27
N THR A 132 -10.31 -2.38 -3.61
CA THR A 132 -11.53 -2.52 -4.39
C THR A 132 -11.65 -3.91 -4.97
N LEU A 133 -12.89 -4.43 -5.06
CA LEU A 133 -13.16 -5.77 -5.59
C LEU A 133 -14.53 -5.83 -6.26
N ASP A 134 -14.71 -6.78 -7.19
CA ASP A 134 -15.97 -7.01 -7.92
C ASP A 134 -16.79 -8.18 -7.40
N GLN A 135 -16.52 -8.59 -6.17
CA GLN A 135 -17.25 -9.64 -5.47
C GLN A 135 -17.59 -9.20 -4.04
N GLN A 136 -18.49 -9.92 -3.39
CA GLN A 136 -18.83 -9.67 -2.00
C GLN A 136 -17.59 -9.85 -1.11
N SER A 137 -17.37 -8.93 -0.18
CA SER A 137 -16.19 -8.97 0.71
C SER A 137 -16.16 -10.21 1.60
N TRP A 138 -17.33 -10.72 2.05
CA TRP A 138 -17.43 -11.96 2.81
C TRP A 138 -17.02 -13.18 1.98
N TYR A 139 -17.40 -13.23 0.67
CA TYR A 139 -17.01 -14.31 -0.24
C TYR A 139 -15.49 -14.31 -0.48
N TYR A 140 -14.91 -13.13 -0.73
CA TYR A 140 -13.47 -12.96 -0.84
C TYR A 140 -12.75 -13.40 0.45
N TRP A 141 -13.37 -13.18 1.60
CA TRP A 141 -12.82 -13.57 2.89
C TRP A 141 -12.89 -15.07 3.14
N LEU A 142 -14.08 -15.70 2.95
CA LEU A 142 -14.31 -17.09 3.29
C LEU A 142 -13.81 -18.07 2.21
N VAL A 143 -14.07 -17.78 0.93
CA VAL A 143 -13.79 -18.71 -0.17
C VAL A 143 -12.38 -18.53 -0.70
N TYR A 144 -11.94 -17.28 -0.92
CA TYR A 144 -10.59 -17.01 -1.43
C TYR A 144 -9.52 -16.86 -0.35
N GLY A 145 -9.87 -16.73 0.93
CA GLY A 145 -8.91 -16.52 2.00
C GLY A 145 -8.17 -15.18 1.95
N ARG A 146 -8.66 -14.19 1.20
CA ARG A 146 -8.09 -12.83 1.06
C ARG A 146 -6.62 -12.83 0.61
N PRO A 147 -6.24 -13.48 -0.48
CA PRO A 147 -4.83 -13.69 -0.81
C PRO A 147 -4.05 -12.38 -1.00
N SER A 148 -4.56 -11.39 -1.76
CA SER A 148 -3.85 -10.11 -1.93
C SER A 148 -3.65 -9.35 -0.62
N VAL A 149 -4.68 -9.35 0.23
CA VAL A 149 -4.59 -8.68 1.54
C VAL A 149 -3.64 -9.42 2.48
N ASN A 150 -3.68 -10.75 2.52
CA ASN A 150 -2.76 -11.53 3.34
C ASN A 150 -1.30 -11.35 2.87
N GLN A 151 -1.08 -11.35 1.55
CA GLN A 151 0.23 -11.11 0.96
C GLN A 151 0.77 -9.74 1.37
N LEU A 152 0.01 -8.67 1.16
CA LEU A 152 0.45 -7.33 1.50
C LEU A 152 0.54 -7.13 3.02
N LYS A 153 -0.51 -7.49 3.77
CA LYS A 153 -0.58 -7.25 5.21
C LYS A 153 0.40 -8.09 5.98
N LYS A 154 0.28 -9.44 5.86
CA LYS A 154 1.03 -10.39 6.70
C LYS A 154 2.43 -10.62 6.19
N SER A 155 2.53 -11.01 4.91
CA SER A 155 3.78 -11.48 4.32
C SER A 155 4.72 -10.36 3.88
N THR A 156 4.23 -9.10 3.80
CA THR A 156 5.05 -7.93 3.46
C THR A 156 5.12 -6.95 4.63
N LEU A 157 4.04 -6.22 4.91
CA LEU A 157 4.09 -5.10 5.86
C LEU A 157 4.41 -5.54 7.30
N GLN A 158 3.68 -6.50 7.83
CA GLN A 158 3.91 -7.00 9.21
C GLN A 158 5.21 -7.80 9.33
N PHE A 159 5.62 -8.49 8.26
CA PHE A 159 6.92 -9.14 8.18
C PHE A 159 8.06 -8.13 8.36
N CYS A 160 7.94 -6.96 7.76
CA CYS A 160 8.93 -5.87 7.85
C CYS A 160 8.78 -5.01 9.13
N GLY A 161 7.74 -5.23 9.94
CA GLY A 161 7.56 -4.53 11.23
C GLY A 161 6.50 -3.44 11.24
N ILE A 162 5.81 -3.21 10.14
CA ILE A 162 4.72 -2.23 10.07
C ILE A 162 3.48 -2.79 10.76
N ASN A 163 3.06 -2.19 11.87
CA ASN A 163 1.92 -2.63 12.66
C ASN A 163 1.41 -1.49 13.56
N PRO A 164 0.07 -1.29 13.72
CA PRO A 164 -1.02 -2.07 13.11
C PRO A 164 -1.23 -1.78 11.61
N VAL A 165 -1.80 -2.78 10.91
CA VAL A 165 -2.23 -2.66 9.52
C VAL A 165 -3.75 -2.83 9.45
N LYS A 166 -4.46 -1.74 9.13
CA LYS A 166 -5.91 -1.73 8.91
C LYS A 166 -6.23 -2.11 7.48
N VAL A 167 -7.47 -2.60 7.25
CA VAL A 167 -7.93 -2.97 5.91
C VAL A 167 -9.37 -2.47 5.72
N SER A 168 -9.62 -1.82 4.61
CA SER A 168 -10.97 -1.42 4.16
C SER A 168 -11.25 -1.97 2.76
N TYR A 169 -12.40 -2.62 2.64
CA TYR A 169 -12.88 -3.19 1.39
C TYR A 169 -13.98 -2.33 0.81
N PHE A 170 -13.95 -2.11 -0.51
CA PHE A 170 -14.96 -1.44 -1.29
C PHE A 170 -15.35 -2.29 -2.49
N GLY A 171 -16.61 -2.68 -2.57
CA GLY A 171 -17.17 -3.53 -3.63
C GLY A 171 -18.68 -3.73 -3.41
N ILE A 172 -19.39 -4.17 -4.39
CA ILE A 172 -19.02 -4.65 -5.73
C ILE A 172 -18.88 -3.44 -6.66
N ILE A 173 -17.70 -3.26 -7.28
CA ILE A 173 -17.43 -2.05 -8.08
C ILE A 173 -18.28 -1.98 -9.33
N LYS A 174 -18.36 -3.06 -10.13
CA LYS A 174 -19.09 -3.10 -11.41
C LYS A 174 -20.58 -2.76 -11.26
N ASN A 175 -21.18 -3.10 -10.12
CA ASN A 175 -22.60 -2.87 -9.86
C ASN A 175 -22.83 -1.61 -9.00
N SER A 176 -21.80 -0.80 -8.73
CA SER A 176 -21.93 0.39 -7.90
C SER A 176 -22.48 1.57 -8.69
N THR A 177 -23.42 2.30 -8.09
CA THR A 177 -23.92 3.57 -8.63
C THR A 177 -22.98 4.72 -8.33
N SER A 178 -23.11 5.83 -9.06
CA SER A 178 -22.36 7.07 -8.76
C SER A 178 -22.60 7.55 -7.33
N ALA A 179 -23.83 7.46 -6.81
CA ALA A 179 -24.14 7.82 -5.44
C ALA A 179 -23.41 6.93 -4.42
N THR A 180 -23.30 5.63 -4.68
CA THR A 180 -22.55 4.70 -3.84
C THR A 180 -21.04 5.03 -3.86
N ARG A 181 -20.47 5.31 -5.03
CA ARG A 181 -19.05 5.69 -5.18
C ARG A 181 -18.75 7.00 -4.45
N LEU A 182 -19.62 7.99 -4.52
CA LEU A 182 -19.48 9.25 -3.76
C LEU A 182 -19.49 9.01 -2.25
N LYS A 183 -20.35 8.13 -1.73
CA LYS A 183 -20.34 7.73 -0.31
C LYS A 183 -19.02 7.06 0.09
N TRP A 184 -18.48 6.20 -0.78
CA TRP A 184 -17.18 5.57 -0.54
C TRP A 184 -16.03 6.57 -0.53
N ILE A 185 -16.00 7.51 -1.47
CA ILE A 185 -15.03 8.60 -1.55
C ILE A 185 -15.07 9.43 -0.25
N SER A 186 -16.26 9.86 0.19
CA SER A 186 -16.42 10.59 1.46
C SER A 186 -15.95 9.80 2.68
N ARG A 187 -16.18 8.48 2.69
CA ARG A 187 -15.67 7.61 3.74
C ARG A 187 -14.14 7.54 3.77
N VAL A 188 -13.51 7.46 2.60
CA VAL A 188 -12.04 7.45 2.49
C VAL A 188 -11.44 8.81 2.87
N GLU A 189 -12.07 9.92 2.50
CA GLU A 189 -11.68 11.24 2.97
C GLU A 189 -11.73 11.35 4.50
N LYS A 190 -12.76 10.78 5.13
CA LYS A 190 -12.84 10.69 6.61
C LYS A 190 -11.68 9.86 7.20
N PHE A 191 -11.23 8.80 6.52
CA PHE A 191 -10.04 8.06 6.98
C PHE A 191 -8.79 8.94 6.95
N GLY A 192 -8.62 9.76 5.91
CA GLY A 192 -7.55 10.74 5.82
C GLY A 192 -7.58 11.74 6.98
N ARG A 193 -8.74 12.37 7.27
CA ARG A 193 -8.90 13.27 8.42
C ARG A 193 -8.57 12.61 9.76
N GLN A 194 -8.83 11.33 9.88
CA GLN A 194 -8.51 10.56 11.10
C GLN A 194 -7.08 10.02 11.11
N GLN A 195 -6.33 10.21 10.02
CA GLN A 195 -4.94 9.73 9.83
C GLN A 195 -4.79 8.22 10.16
N LYS A 196 -5.80 7.43 9.68
CA LYS A 196 -5.95 6.01 9.99
C LYS A 196 -5.45 5.13 8.88
#